data_b3e1cf6d0b65d70b1748ef997a6979b7
#
_entry.id   b3e1cf6d0b65d70b1748ef997a6979b7
#
_cell.length_a   1.000
_cell.length_b   1.000
_cell.length_c   1.000
_cell.angle_alpha   90.00
_cell.angle_beta   90.00
_cell.angle_gamma   90.00
#
_symmetry.space_group_name_H-M   'P 1'
#
loop_
_entity.id
_entity.type
_entity.pdbx_description
1 polymer ?
#
loop_
_entity_poly.entity_id
_entity_poly.type
_entity_poly.pdbx_seq_one_letter_code
_entity_poly.pdbx_strand_id
1 'polypeptide(L)'
;MFSYIKIIELYLFLILICFLNLFSTSSISHEIKPSIADFTYDESYLNFKVRLNAELILSNIDASTVSNTDSSSLSEIYDKFRILSKKDLEEMFQNSWSEISSNIDIKINNETKKINLIKTEVEDIKNFEISRDTHVYFRVL
;
A
#
# COMPACT_ATOMS: atom_id res chain seq x y z
N MET A 1 11.56 31.71 51.44
CA MET A 1 11.39 32.22 50.07
C MET A 1 11.96 31.27 49.01
N PHE A 2 13.17 30.76 49.13
CA PHE A 2 13.76 29.78 48.16
C PHE A 2 13.02 28.48 48.00
N SER A 3 12.29 27.97 49.00
CA SER A 3 11.54 26.71 48.93
C SER A 3 10.31 26.79 48.01
N TYR A 4 9.62 27.91 47.97
CA TYR A 4 8.44 28.11 47.13
C TYR A 4 8.79 28.23 45.64
N ILE A 5 9.93 28.84 45.33
CA ILE A 5 10.41 28.95 43.93
C ILE A 5 10.67 27.55 43.35
N LYS A 6 11.34 26.68 44.08
CA LYS A 6 11.59 25.28 43.65
C LYS A 6 10.31 24.46 43.42
N ILE A 7 9.30 24.74 44.27
CA ILE A 7 8.00 24.08 44.13
C ILE A 7 7.30 24.55 42.85
N ILE A 8 7.33 25.84 42.56
CA ILE A 8 6.75 26.38 41.32
C ILE A 8 7.47 25.86 40.08
N GLU A 9 8.78 25.80 40.08
CA GLU A 9 9.58 25.22 39.00
C GLU A 9 9.22 23.74 38.74
N LEU A 10 9.05 22.96 39.81
CA LEU A 10 8.64 21.56 39.71
C LEU A 10 7.23 21.40 39.08
N TYR A 11 6.28 22.26 39.48
CA TYR A 11 4.93 22.25 38.89
C TYR A 11 4.93 22.64 37.42
N LEU A 12 5.69 23.67 37.06
CA LEU A 12 5.83 24.08 35.64
C LEU A 12 6.47 22.96 34.79
N PHE A 13 7.46 22.29 35.33
CA PHE A 13 8.10 21.15 34.66
C PHE A 13 7.13 19.97 34.46
N LEU A 14 6.32 19.64 35.48
CA LEU A 14 5.29 18.61 35.37
C LEU A 14 4.20 18.95 34.34
N ILE A 15 3.76 20.23 34.33
CA ILE A 15 2.77 20.71 33.34
C ILE A 15 3.38 20.62 31.93
N LEU A 16 4.63 20.98 31.74
CA LEU A 16 5.31 20.87 30.44
C LEU A 16 5.40 19.43 29.97
N ILE A 17 5.72 18.47 30.86
CA ILE A 17 5.75 17.04 30.53
C ILE A 17 4.35 16.55 30.15
N CYS A 18 3.31 16.93 30.89
CA CYS A 18 1.92 16.58 30.54
C CYS A 18 1.54 17.16 29.18
N PHE A 19 1.92 18.40 28.89
CA PHE A 19 1.63 19.06 27.61
C PHE A 19 2.32 18.37 26.43
N LEU A 20 3.57 17.96 26.59
CA LEU A 20 4.32 17.21 25.56
C LEU A 20 3.66 15.85 25.21
N ASN A 21 3.03 15.19 26.18
CA ASN A 21 2.32 13.93 25.92
C ASN A 21 1.01 14.12 25.15
N LEU A 22 0.39 15.32 25.15
CA LEU A 22 -0.82 15.61 24.40
C LEU A 22 -0.58 15.74 22.90
N PHE A 23 0.68 15.92 22.47
CA PHE A 23 1.07 15.99 21.06
C PHE A 23 1.60 14.65 20.50
N SER A 24 1.45 13.56 21.26
CA SER A 24 1.73 12.23 20.73
C SER A 24 0.70 11.89 19.66
N THR A 25 1.00 12.26 18.42
CA THR A 25 0.21 11.80 17.26
C THR A 25 0.40 10.30 17.14
N SER A 26 -0.69 9.55 17.20
CA SER A 26 -0.67 8.14 16.83
C SER A 26 -0.28 8.07 15.36
N SER A 27 0.95 7.68 15.07
CA SER A 27 1.33 7.30 13.72
C SER A 27 0.54 6.04 13.37
N ILE A 28 -0.48 6.19 12.53
CA ILE A 28 -1.20 5.04 11.96
C ILE A 28 -0.28 4.47 10.91
N SER A 29 0.47 3.45 11.29
CA SER A 29 1.33 2.71 10.38
C SER A 29 0.47 1.93 9.39
N HIS A 30 0.68 2.16 8.09
CA HIS A 30 0.01 1.43 7.03
C HIS A 30 0.66 0.06 6.84
N GLU A 31 0.07 -0.97 7.45
CA GLU A 31 0.52 -2.34 7.31
C GLU A 31 0.40 -2.81 5.85
N ILE A 32 1.47 -3.43 5.35
CA ILE A 32 1.50 -4.01 4.01
C ILE A 32 0.86 -5.39 4.07
N LYS A 33 -0.31 -5.53 3.44
CA LYS A 33 -0.99 -6.81 3.30
C LYS A 33 -0.35 -7.65 2.19
N PRO A 34 -0.21 -8.97 2.36
CA PRO A 34 0.30 -9.84 1.32
C PRO A 34 -0.67 -9.89 0.14
N SER A 35 -0.13 -9.97 -1.07
CA SER A 35 -0.93 -10.26 -2.26
C SER A 35 -1.39 -11.71 -2.25
N ILE A 36 -2.62 -11.96 -2.74
CA ILE A 36 -3.21 -13.29 -2.81
C ILE A 36 -3.61 -13.55 -4.26
N ALA A 37 -3.14 -14.66 -4.81
CA ALA A 37 -3.45 -15.07 -6.18
C ALA A 37 -4.27 -16.36 -6.19
N ASP A 38 -5.43 -16.29 -6.80
CA ASP A 38 -6.24 -17.44 -7.18
C ASP A 38 -6.07 -17.70 -8.68
N PHE A 39 -6.09 -18.95 -9.09
CA PHE A 39 -6.05 -19.29 -10.51
C PHE A 39 -7.07 -20.36 -10.86
N THR A 40 -7.58 -20.31 -12.09
CA THR A 40 -8.45 -21.33 -12.67
C THR A 40 -7.94 -21.72 -14.05
N TYR A 41 -7.99 -22.99 -14.35
CA TYR A 41 -7.67 -23.52 -15.68
C TYR A 41 -8.96 -23.77 -16.45
N ASP A 42 -9.04 -23.23 -17.66
CA ASP A 42 -10.15 -23.40 -18.57
C ASP A 42 -9.58 -23.84 -19.93
N GLU A 43 -9.80 -25.09 -20.27
CA GLU A 43 -9.41 -25.87 -21.47
C GLU A 43 -8.19 -25.35 -22.29
N SER A 44 -7.99 -24.06 -22.38
CA SER A 44 -6.94 -23.41 -23.19
C SER A 44 -6.18 -22.30 -22.45
N TYR A 45 -6.67 -21.84 -21.30
CA TYR A 45 -6.13 -20.66 -20.63
C TYR A 45 -6.00 -20.86 -19.14
N LEU A 46 -4.95 -20.27 -18.59
CA LEU A 46 -4.79 -20.12 -17.15
C LEU A 46 -5.21 -18.69 -16.78
N ASN A 47 -6.33 -18.57 -16.07
CA ASN A 47 -6.87 -17.29 -15.62
C ASN A 47 -6.45 -17.04 -14.17
N PHE A 48 -5.96 -15.84 -13.91
CA PHE A 48 -5.58 -15.40 -12.57
C PHE A 48 -6.51 -14.29 -12.08
N LYS A 49 -6.83 -14.35 -10.80
CA LYS A 49 -7.41 -13.27 -10.03
C LYS A 49 -6.45 -12.95 -8.88
N VAL A 50 -5.82 -11.80 -8.91
CA VAL A 50 -4.85 -11.40 -7.88
C VAL A 50 -5.41 -10.23 -7.09
N ARG A 51 -5.51 -10.40 -5.78
CA ARG A 51 -5.77 -9.32 -4.84
C ARG A 51 -4.44 -8.74 -4.41
N LEU A 52 -4.26 -7.45 -4.57
CA LEU A 52 -3.03 -6.73 -4.28
C LEU A 52 -3.30 -5.28 -3.89
N ASN A 53 -2.26 -4.57 -3.47
CA ASN A 53 -2.29 -3.14 -3.26
C ASN A 53 -1.71 -2.44 -4.50
N ALA A 54 -2.59 -1.82 -5.31
CA ALA A 54 -2.17 -1.15 -6.55
C ALA A 54 -1.30 0.08 -6.28
N GLU A 55 -1.59 0.83 -5.22
CA GLU A 55 -0.81 2.00 -4.82
C GLU A 55 0.64 1.63 -4.50
N LEU A 56 0.83 0.47 -3.84
CA LEU A 56 2.16 -0.04 -3.51
C LEU A 56 2.97 -0.35 -4.77
N ILE A 57 2.34 -1.03 -5.74
CA ILE A 57 2.99 -1.41 -7.00
C ILE A 57 3.32 -0.16 -7.82
N LEU A 58 2.36 0.77 -7.95
CA LEU A 58 2.54 2.00 -8.71
C LEU A 58 3.58 2.94 -8.08
N SER A 59 3.73 2.92 -6.76
CA SER A 59 4.77 3.67 -6.06
C SER A 59 6.15 3.02 -6.13
N ASN A 60 6.24 1.80 -6.66
CA ASN A 60 7.47 1.01 -6.74
C ASN A 60 8.11 0.75 -5.36
N ILE A 61 7.29 0.62 -4.33
CA ILE A 61 7.76 0.23 -2.99
C ILE A 61 7.94 -1.29 -2.94
N ASP A 62 9.16 -1.71 -2.62
CA ASP A 62 9.46 -3.11 -2.40
C ASP A 62 8.99 -3.55 -1.01
N ALA A 63 7.86 -4.26 -0.97
CA ALA A 63 7.25 -4.79 0.26
C ALA A 63 8.17 -5.76 1.03
N SER A 64 9.21 -6.29 0.41
CA SER A 64 10.16 -7.18 1.10
C SER A 64 11.18 -6.42 1.96
N THR A 65 11.35 -5.13 1.70
CA THR A 65 12.36 -4.28 2.35
C THR A 65 11.80 -3.39 3.46
N VAL A 66 10.49 -3.22 3.53
CA VAL A 66 9.83 -2.34 4.49
C VAL A 66 8.66 -3.04 5.20
N SER A 67 8.49 -2.79 6.49
CA SER A 67 7.38 -3.35 7.27
C SER A 67 6.06 -2.58 7.10
N ASN A 68 6.17 -1.32 6.74
CA ASN A 68 5.05 -0.43 6.45
C ASN A 68 5.46 0.59 5.38
N THR A 69 4.48 1.22 4.74
CA THR A 69 4.75 2.18 3.65
C THR A 69 5.40 3.46 4.13
N ASP A 70 5.15 3.88 5.38
CA ASP A 70 5.70 5.13 5.94
C ASP A 70 7.22 5.08 6.15
N SER A 71 7.78 3.87 6.28
CA SER A 71 9.23 3.68 6.40
C SER A 71 9.96 3.70 5.05
N SER A 72 9.24 3.78 3.94
CA SER A 72 9.82 3.88 2.60
C SER A 72 10.17 5.34 2.26
N SER A 73 11.27 5.55 1.55
CA SER A 73 11.60 6.84 0.92
C SER A 73 10.59 7.27 -0.16
N LEU A 74 9.72 6.35 -0.59
CA LEU A 74 8.69 6.56 -1.59
C LEU A 74 7.28 6.75 -0.99
N SER A 75 7.17 6.91 0.34
CA SER A 75 5.90 7.08 1.06
C SER A 75 5.06 8.24 0.51
N GLU A 76 5.68 9.39 0.20
CA GLU A 76 4.96 10.53 -0.38
C GLU A 76 4.34 10.23 -1.76
N ILE A 77 4.95 9.35 -2.55
CA ILE A 77 4.42 8.91 -3.84
C ILE A 77 3.24 7.96 -3.60
N TYR A 78 3.38 7.04 -2.66
CA TYR A 78 2.32 6.14 -2.24
C TYR A 78 1.07 6.92 -1.76
N ASP A 79 1.25 7.95 -0.94
CA ASP A 79 0.15 8.77 -0.44
C ASP A 79 -0.58 9.53 -1.56
N LYS A 80 0.14 9.96 -2.60
CA LYS A 80 -0.49 10.57 -3.79
C LYS A 80 -1.40 9.58 -4.53
N PHE A 81 -1.04 8.30 -4.62
CA PHE A 81 -1.90 7.28 -5.22
C PHE A 81 -3.11 6.95 -4.34
N ARG A 82 -2.96 6.99 -3.02
CA ARG A 82 -4.04 6.71 -2.08
C ARG A 82 -5.22 7.68 -2.18
N ILE A 83 -4.96 8.94 -2.48
CA ILE A 83 -6.02 9.97 -2.62
C ILE A 83 -6.70 9.96 -3.99
N LEU A 84 -6.23 9.17 -4.94
CA LEU A 84 -6.87 9.05 -6.25
C LEU A 84 -8.27 8.44 -6.13
N SER A 85 -9.16 8.84 -7.05
CA SER A 85 -10.43 8.14 -7.18
C SER A 85 -10.21 6.68 -7.61
N LYS A 86 -11.19 5.82 -7.32
CA LYS A 86 -11.21 4.43 -7.81
C LYS A 86 -10.90 4.36 -9.30
N LYS A 87 -11.60 5.17 -10.10
CA LYS A 87 -11.46 5.20 -11.57
C LYS A 87 -10.06 5.62 -12.02
N ASP A 88 -9.53 6.67 -11.40
CA ASP A 88 -8.20 7.18 -11.79
C ASP A 88 -7.10 6.17 -11.45
N LEU A 89 -7.23 5.47 -10.32
CA LEU A 89 -6.29 4.43 -9.93
C LEU A 89 -6.38 3.19 -10.85
N GLU A 90 -7.60 2.77 -11.22
CA GLU A 90 -7.83 1.69 -12.19
C GLU A 90 -7.18 2.02 -13.54
N GLU A 91 -7.42 3.23 -14.05
CA GLU A 91 -6.86 3.69 -15.32
C GLU A 91 -5.33 3.77 -15.27
N MET A 92 -4.77 4.31 -14.19
CA MET A 92 -3.33 4.39 -14.01
C MET A 92 -2.67 3.01 -13.96
N PHE A 93 -3.27 2.06 -13.23
CA PHE A 93 -2.78 0.69 -13.15
C PHE A 93 -2.83 -0.01 -14.51
N GLN A 94 -3.91 0.16 -15.27
CA GLN A 94 -4.05 -0.39 -16.62
C GLN A 94 -3.01 0.19 -17.58
N ASN A 95 -2.76 1.49 -17.52
CA ASN A 95 -1.76 2.16 -18.36
C ASN A 95 -0.33 1.68 -18.02
N SER A 96 -0.07 1.34 -16.76
CA SER A 96 1.23 0.81 -16.30
C SER A 96 1.37 -0.70 -16.49
N TRP A 97 0.33 -1.40 -16.97
CA TRP A 97 0.32 -2.87 -17.05
C TRP A 97 1.47 -3.46 -17.86
N SER A 98 1.87 -2.80 -18.94
CA SER A 98 2.99 -3.28 -19.78
C SER A 98 4.29 -3.37 -18.97
N GLU A 99 4.55 -2.40 -18.12
CA GLU A 99 5.72 -2.37 -17.24
C GLU A 99 5.56 -3.38 -16.10
N ILE A 100 4.41 -3.38 -15.44
CA ILE A 100 4.11 -4.31 -14.34
C ILE A 100 4.26 -5.77 -14.80
N SER A 101 3.64 -6.10 -15.94
CA SER A 101 3.67 -7.47 -16.46
C SER A 101 5.04 -7.93 -16.94
N SER A 102 5.92 -7.02 -17.32
CA SER A 102 7.30 -7.34 -17.70
C SER A 102 8.13 -7.90 -16.53
N ASN A 103 7.73 -7.62 -15.30
CA ASN A 103 8.35 -8.11 -14.06
C ASN A 103 7.73 -9.43 -13.56
N ILE A 104 6.73 -9.98 -14.28
CA ILE A 104 6.06 -11.22 -13.92
C ILE A 104 6.53 -12.32 -14.87
N ASP A 105 7.24 -13.32 -14.36
CA ASP A 105 7.69 -14.47 -15.16
C ASP A 105 6.84 -15.72 -14.86
N ILE A 106 5.97 -16.07 -15.81
CA ILE A 106 5.15 -17.28 -15.74
C ILE A 106 5.65 -18.27 -16.80
N LYS A 107 6.09 -19.43 -16.34
CA LYS A 107 6.57 -20.52 -17.20
C LYS A 107 5.63 -21.72 -17.16
N ILE A 108 5.27 -22.22 -18.33
CA ILE A 108 4.55 -23.49 -18.50
C ILE A 108 5.41 -24.37 -19.38
N ASN A 109 5.78 -25.56 -18.90
CA ASN A 109 6.70 -26.49 -19.59
C ASN A 109 8.03 -25.82 -19.98
N ASN A 110 8.61 -25.00 -19.11
CA ASN A 110 9.84 -24.21 -19.31
C ASN A 110 9.76 -23.11 -20.38
N GLU A 111 8.57 -22.81 -20.89
CA GLU A 111 8.35 -21.70 -21.82
C GLU A 111 7.74 -20.50 -21.10
N THR A 112 8.35 -19.33 -21.22
CA THR A 112 7.76 -18.08 -20.72
C THR A 112 6.50 -17.74 -21.51
N LYS A 113 5.41 -17.49 -20.81
CA LYS A 113 4.09 -17.25 -21.40
C LYS A 113 3.72 -15.77 -21.33
N LYS A 114 2.99 -15.32 -22.35
CA LYS A 114 2.49 -13.95 -22.42
C LYS A 114 1.31 -13.77 -21.44
N ILE A 115 1.30 -12.63 -20.76
CA ILE A 115 0.28 -12.27 -19.79
C ILE A 115 -0.57 -11.14 -20.37
N ASN A 116 -1.89 -11.38 -20.46
CA ASN A 116 -2.84 -10.39 -20.95
C ASN A 116 -3.74 -9.92 -19.82
N LEU A 117 -3.78 -8.62 -19.56
CA LEU A 117 -4.73 -8.02 -18.64
C LEU A 117 -6.15 -8.18 -19.18
N ILE A 118 -7.08 -8.61 -18.33
CA ILE A 118 -8.51 -8.67 -18.64
C ILE A 118 -9.21 -7.44 -18.06
N LYS A 119 -9.00 -7.17 -16.78
CA LYS A 119 -9.56 -6.01 -16.07
C LYS A 119 -8.85 -5.75 -14.74
N THR A 120 -9.03 -4.55 -14.24
CA THR A 120 -8.64 -4.14 -12.89
C THR A 120 -9.87 -3.59 -12.19
N GLU A 121 -10.06 -3.98 -10.94
CA GLU A 121 -11.15 -3.50 -10.08
C GLU A 121 -10.56 -3.03 -8.76
N VAL A 122 -10.62 -1.74 -8.51
CA VAL A 122 -10.21 -1.13 -7.24
C VAL A 122 -11.39 -1.07 -6.30
N GLU A 123 -11.20 -1.42 -5.03
CA GLU A 123 -12.22 -1.28 -4.01
C GLU A 123 -12.48 0.21 -3.72
N ASP A 124 -13.77 0.56 -3.57
CA ASP A 124 -14.16 1.91 -3.19
C ASP A 124 -14.17 2.02 -1.66
N ILE A 125 -13.22 2.76 -1.11
CA ILE A 125 -13.10 2.95 0.33
C ILE A 125 -13.49 4.38 0.72
N LYS A 126 -14.22 4.47 1.85
CA LYS A 126 -14.60 5.76 2.43
C LYS A 126 -13.52 6.32 3.39
N ASN A 127 -12.61 5.49 3.83
CA ASN A 127 -11.55 5.86 4.78
C ASN A 127 -10.18 5.64 4.15
N PHE A 128 -9.45 6.73 3.90
CA PHE A 128 -8.09 6.71 3.32
C PHE A 128 -7.01 6.16 4.27
N GLU A 129 -7.34 5.89 5.53
CA GLU A 129 -6.41 5.27 6.49
C GLU A 129 -6.25 3.76 6.25
N ILE A 130 -7.19 3.15 5.50
CA ILE A 130 -7.17 1.72 5.18
C ILE A 130 -6.63 1.54 3.77
N SER A 131 -5.70 0.61 3.57
CA SER A 131 -5.24 0.24 2.23
C SER A 131 -6.37 -0.40 1.43
N ARG A 132 -6.56 0.04 0.18
CA ARG A 132 -7.55 -0.52 -0.73
C ARG A 132 -7.09 -1.87 -1.26
N ASP A 133 -8.02 -2.79 -1.38
CA ASP A 133 -7.80 -4.01 -2.13
C ASP A 133 -8.07 -3.73 -3.62
N THR A 134 -7.14 -4.13 -4.47
CA THR A 134 -7.27 -4.07 -5.92
C THR A 134 -7.29 -5.50 -6.46
N HIS A 135 -8.31 -5.83 -7.24
CA HIS A 135 -8.42 -7.11 -7.92
C HIS A 135 -7.98 -6.97 -9.37
N VAL A 136 -6.93 -7.67 -9.72
CA VAL A 136 -6.37 -7.71 -11.08
C VAL A 136 -6.68 -9.07 -11.69
N TYR A 137 -7.31 -9.05 -12.86
CA TYR A 137 -7.67 -10.23 -13.61
C TYR A 137 -6.82 -10.28 -14.87
N PHE A 138 -6.05 -11.34 -15.03
CA PHE A 138 -5.25 -11.53 -16.23
C PHE A 138 -5.25 -12.99 -16.68
N ARG A 139 -4.86 -13.20 -17.91
CA ARG A 139 -4.83 -14.51 -18.56
C ARG A 139 -3.44 -14.79 -19.11
N VAL A 140 -3.02 -16.03 -18.95
CA VAL A 140 -1.80 -16.57 -19.54
C VAL A 140 -2.17 -17.36 -20.79
N LEU A 141 -1.48 -17.06 -21.90
CA LEU A 141 -1.68 -17.69 -23.21
C LEU A 141 -0.67 -18.81 -23.46
#